data_ed72ed4d7e05d8ddc793ec65a4000159
#
_entry.id   ed72ed4d7e05d8ddc793ec65a4000159
#
_cell.length_a   1.000
_cell.length_b   1.000
_cell.length_c   1.000
_cell.angle_alpha   90.00
_cell.angle_beta   90.00
_cell.angle_gamma   90.00
#
_symmetry.space_group_name_H-M   'P 1'
#
loop_
_entity.id
_entity.type
_entity.pdbx_description
1 polymer ?
#
loop_
_entity_poly.entity_id
_entity_poly.type
_entity_poly.pdbx_seq_one_letter_code
_entity_poly.pdbx_strand_id
1 'polypeptide(L)'
;MKRLLTLVLWVVMTATAPDVVLAEVNRTTANSGNVVLEDVPEIPQAIRDDLRRYQNVRSASMLDWMADGSGLYISTRFAEVSQIHRVDQPGGTRQQLTWFEEPVGSVQRQPDSDMLAFLRDAGGSEFSQIFLLDPNNGAYRMLSDGESRNGAIVWSEDGQMMAFQSTRRNGRSNDVWVQTIADGNQAELVLESPDGSWWGPIEFSPDGSKLLVLQYISVNDSRIHLVDLESGERRQIIGSEGEPNADDASRYLAYGFGADGEGIYLATDAGQEFAKLAYLSLEAGAEPQILSDEINWSVSGFEINHGGDQAALVTNEDGISRIYRMQLPDGEPQRMDSVPVGLISGLAFSPDDQKLAMTINNATTPSDVFVMDWSGNQRLTRWTYSEVGGLDTDEFAQPELIHYPTF
;
A
#
# COMPACT_ATOMS: atom_id res chain seq x y z
N MET A 1 42.57 5.38 -98.90
CA MET A 1 42.30 5.90 -97.57
C MET A 1 41.18 5.14 -96.95
N LYS A 2 41.50 4.14 -96.08
CA LYS A 2 40.55 3.26 -95.42
C LYS A 2 40.38 3.75 -93.99
N ARG A 3 39.16 4.13 -93.57
CA ARG A 3 38.83 4.49 -92.17
C ARG A 3 38.40 3.20 -91.42
N LEU A 4 39.15 2.87 -90.39
CA LEU A 4 38.81 1.82 -89.46
C LEU A 4 37.76 2.38 -88.45
N LEU A 5 36.62 1.69 -88.37
CA LEU A 5 35.60 1.97 -87.35
C LEU A 5 35.85 1.02 -86.15
N THR A 6 36.21 1.53 -84.98
CA THR A 6 36.37 0.73 -83.75
C THR A 6 35.03 0.73 -83.06
N LEU A 7 34.43 -0.44 -82.92
CA LEU A 7 33.19 -0.67 -82.17
C LEU A 7 33.54 -0.91 -80.68
N VAL A 8 33.16 -0.01 -79.79
CA VAL A 8 33.31 -0.23 -78.36
C VAL A 8 32.03 -0.86 -77.83
N LEU A 9 32.15 -2.10 -77.37
CA LEU A 9 31.06 -2.86 -76.74
C LEU A 9 31.01 -2.49 -75.22
N TRP A 10 29.91 -1.81 -74.79
CA TRP A 10 29.62 -1.60 -73.39
C TRP A 10 28.90 -2.85 -72.86
N VAL A 11 29.55 -3.55 -71.92
CA VAL A 11 28.91 -4.62 -71.12
C VAL A 11 28.30 -3.93 -69.88
N VAL A 12 26.98 -3.82 -69.90
CA VAL A 12 26.24 -3.39 -68.69
C VAL A 12 26.09 -4.62 -67.78
N MET A 13 26.92 -4.69 -66.72
CA MET A 13 26.67 -5.60 -65.60
C MET A 13 25.50 -5.06 -64.78
N THR A 14 24.34 -5.64 -64.91
CA THR A 14 23.23 -5.48 -63.99
C THR A 14 23.52 -6.26 -62.73
N ALA A 15 23.99 -5.60 -61.69
CA ALA A 15 24.07 -6.18 -60.33
C ALA A 15 22.62 -6.31 -59.81
N THR A 16 22.11 -7.53 -59.80
CA THR A 16 20.89 -7.83 -59.05
C THR A 16 21.24 -7.79 -57.57
N ALA A 17 20.85 -6.72 -56.86
CA ALA A 17 20.85 -6.70 -55.38
C ALA A 17 19.94 -7.83 -54.89
N PRO A 18 20.36 -8.61 -53.89
CA PRO A 18 19.45 -9.59 -53.30
C PRO A 18 18.25 -8.85 -52.69
N ASP A 19 17.06 -9.28 -53.09
CA ASP A 19 15.83 -8.83 -52.45
C ASP A 19 15.95 -9.18 -50.94
N VAL A 20 16.12 -8.18 -50.12
CA VAL A 20 15.96 -8.33 -48.67
C VAL A 20 14.46 -8.54 -48.45
N VAL A 21 14.05 -9.81 -48.35
CA VAL A 21 12.72 -10.15 -47.88
C VAL A 21 12.67 -9.75 -46.43
N LEU A 22 12.17 -8.53 -46.16
CA LEU A 22 11.77 -8.17 -44.81
C LEU A 22 10.66 -9.15 -44.40
N ALA A 23 10.92 -9.94 -43.35
CA ALA A 23 9.89 -10.80 -42.80
C ALA A 23 8.69 -9.92 -42.45
N GLU A 24 7.53 -10.26 -43.00
CA GLU A 24 6.29 -9.56 -42.72
C GLU A 24 5.89 -9.85 -41.27
N VAL A 25 5.96 -8.83 -40.40
CA VAL A 25 5.60 -8.94 -39.02
C VAL A 25 4.08 -9.09 -38.90
N ASN A 26 3.62 -10.21 -38.35
CA ASN A 26 2.20 -10.40 -38.10
C ASN A 26 1.76 -9.49 -36.94
N ARG A 27 0.96 -8.48 -37.28
CA ARG A 27 0.49 -7.46 -36.32
C ARG A 27 -1.00 -7.63 -36.05
N THR A 28 -1.34 -7.86 -34.77
CA THR A 28 -2.72 -7.94 -34.28
C THR A 28 -2.94 -6.93 -33.15
N THR A 29 -4.20 -6.62 -32.88
CA THR A 29 -4.56 -5.72 -31.79
C THR A 29 -5.50 -6.42 -30.81
N ALA A 30 -5.39 -6.09 -29.52
CA ALA A 30 -6.24 -6.56 -28.45
C ALA A 30 -6.66 -5.37 -27.54
N ASN A 31 -7.53 -5.63 -26.57
CA ASN A 31 -8.02 -4.64 -25.60
C ASN A 31 -8.51 -3.35 -26.30
N SER A 32 -9.50 -3.49 -27.22
CA SER A 32 -10.09 -2.38 -27.98
C SER A 32 -9.06 -1.50 -28.74
N GLY A 33 -7.92 -2.09 -29.14
CA GLY A 33 -6.85 -1.39 -29.85
C GLY A 33 -5.72 -0.83 -28.97
N ASN A 34 -5.84 -0.92 -27.66
CA ASN A 34 -4.83 -0.40 -26.71
C ASN A 34 -3.57 -1.29 -26.62
N VAL A 35 -3.65 -2.53 -27.08
CA VAL A 35 -2.51 -3.46 -27.10
C VAL A 35 -2.21 -3.83 -28.55
N VAL A 36 -0.96 -3.68 -28.95
CA VAL A 36 -0.44 -4.10 -30.27
C VAL A 36 0.47 -5.31 -30.06
N LEU A 37 0.18 -6.38 -30.74
CA LEU A 37 0.93 -7.64 -30.71
C LEU A 37 1.65 -7.81 -32.06
N GLU A 38 2.97 -7.96 -32.05
CA GLU A 38 3.81 -8.15 -33.24
C GLU A 38 4.53 -9.49 -33.11
N ASP A 39 4.24 -10.41 -34.03
CA ASP A 39 4.77 -11.78 -34.03
C ASP A 39 4.56 -12.58 -32.75
N VAL A 40 3.54 -12.20 -31.93
CA VAL A 40 3.17 -12.94 -30.73
C VAL A 40 2.32 -14.15 -31.16
N PRO A 41 2.74 -15.38 -30.85
CA PRO A 41 1.96 -16.55 -31.17
C PRO A 41 0.64 -16.57 -30.40
N GLU A 42 -0.39 -17.15 -30.97
CA GLU A 42 -1.67 -17.32 -30.30
C GLU A 42 -1.50 -18.21 -29.07
N ILE A 43 -2.00 -17.74 -27.91
CA ILE A 43 -1.97 -18.53 -26.68
C ILE A 43 -2.95 -19.70 -26.82
N PRO A 44 -2.48 -20.96 -26.64
CA PRO A 44 -3.34 -22.13 -26.73
C PRO A 44 -4.54 -22.04 -25.76
N GLN A 45 -5.72 -22.50 -26.21
CA GLN A 45 -6.94 -22.43 -25.43
C GLN A 45 -6.81 -23.14 -24.06
N ALA A 46 -6.09 -24.25 -23.98
CA ALA A 46 -5.85 -24.97 -22.73
C ALA A 46 -5.12 -24.11 -21.69
N ILE A 47 -4.11 -23.32 -22.12
CA ILE A 47 -3.41 -22.38 -21.22
C ILE A 47 -4.36 -21.27 -20.76
N ARG A 48 -5.21 -20.76 -21.64
CA ARG A 48 -6.21 -19.73 -21.26
C ARG A 48 -7.20 -20.26 -20.22
N ASP A 49 -7.65 -21.52 -20.40
CA ASP A 49 -8.62 -22.14 -19.49
C ASP A 49 -7.99 -22.44 -18.12
N ASP A 50 -6.73 -22.90 -18.09
CA ASP A 50 -5.99 -23.10 -16.86
C ASP A 50 -5.73 -21.76 -16.14
N LEU A 51 -5.23 -20.74 -16.84
CA LEU A 51 -5.02 -19.41 -16.26
C LEU A 51 -6.30 -18.81 -15.62
N ARG A 52 -7.46 -19.01 -16.28
CA ARG A 52 -8.74 -18.57 -15.73
C ARG A 52 -9.02 -19.19 -14.37
N ARG A 53 -8.66 -20.45 -14.15
CA ARG A 53 -8.84 -21.10 -12.84
C ARG A 53 -7.96 -20.47 -11.79
N TYR A 54 -6.65 -20.25 -12.06
CA TYR A 54 -5.73 -19.60 -11.16
C TYR A 54 -6.06 -18.12 -10.89
N GLN A 55 -6.54 -17.40 -11.91
CA GLN A 55 -6.93 -15.99 -11.79
C GLN A 55 -8.30 -15.78 -11.12
N ASN A 56 -9.12 -16.83 -11.01
CA ASN A 56 -10.45 -16.74 -10.43
C ASN A 56 -10.47 -16.98 -8.92
N VAL A 57 -9.40 -16.55 -8.24
CA VAL A 57 -9.26 -16.58 -6.80
C VAL A 57 -10.08 -15.44 -6.18
N ARG A 58 -10.76 -15.73 -5.08
CA ARG A 58 -11.50 -14.75 -4.28
C ARG A 58 -10.86 -14.57 -2.93
N SER A 59 -9.66 -13.99 -2.94
CA SER A 59 -8.91 -13.66 -1.73
C SER A 59 -9.65 -12.64 -0.85
N ALA A 60 -9.31 -12.58 0.41
CA ALA A 60 -9.78 -11.56 1.35
C ALA A 60 -8.61 -10.87 2.03
N SER A 61 -8.69 -9.56 2.15
CA SER A 61 -7.73 -8.75 2.90
C SER A 61 -8.44 -7.96 3.99
N MET A 62 -7.80 -7.82 5.14
CA MET A 62 -8.28 -7.00 6.26
C MET A 62 -8.35 -5.53 5.82
N LEU A 63 -9.42 -4.85 6.18
CA LEU A 63 -9.57 -3.41 6.06
C LEU A 63 -9.61 -2.77 7.45
N ASP A 64 -10.61 -3.12 8.26
CA ASP A 64 -10.77 -2.59 9.60
C ASP A 64 -11.71 -3.47 10.46
N TRP A 65 -11.77 -3.23 11.74
CA TRP A 65 -12.77 -3.75 12.64
C TRP A 65 -14.08 -2.97 12.53
N MET A 66 -15.20 -3.61 12.82
CA MET A 66 -16.42 -2.90 13.16
C MET A 66 -16.23 -2.13 14.48
N ALA A 67 -16.91 -1.00 14.64
CA ALA A 67 -16.70 -0.13 15.80
C ALA A 67 -16.94 -0.82 17.15
N ASP A 68 -17.81 -1.80 17.20
CA ASP A 68 -18.08 -2.60 18.40
C ASP A 68 -17.17 -3.84 18.57
N GLY A 69 -16.20 -4.05 17.66
CA GLY A 69 -15.29 -5.19 17.67
C GLY A 69 -15.95 -6.54 17.39
N SER A 70 -17.23 -6.58 16.99
CA SER A 70 -17.97 -7.82 16.76
C SER A 70 -17.65 -8.49 15.43
N GLY A 71 -17.19 -7.73 14.43
CA GLY A 71 -16.90 -8.20 13.07
C GLY A 71 -15.80 -7.42 12.39
N LEU A 72 -15.56 -7.76 11.12
CA LEU A 72 -14.50 -7.22 10.29
C LEU A 72 -15.05 -6.66 8.99
N TYR A 73 -14.48 -5.54 8.55
CA TYR A 73 -14.54 -5.11 7.16
C TYR A 73 -13.37 -5.71 6.38
N ILE A 74 -13.66 -6.24 5.21
CA ILE A 74 -12.67 -6.90 4.34
C ILE A 74 -12.79 -6.42 2.90
N SER A 75 -11.68 -6.45 2.19
CA SER A 75 -11.67 -6.32 0.73
C SER A 75 -11.70 -7.69 0.10
N THR A 76 -12.68 -7.97 -0.73
CA THR A 76 -12.76 -9.20 -1.54
C THR A 76 -13.61 -8.94 -2.79
N ARG A 77 -13.61 -9.90 -3.74
CA ARG A 77 -14.43 -9.80 -4.95
C ARG A 77 -15.34 -11.00 -5.11
N PHE A 78 -16.58 -10.79 -5.52
CA PHE A 78 -17.47 -11.82 -6.05
C PHE A 78 -17.61 -11.73 -7.57
N ALA A 79 -17.38 -10.54 -8.12
CA ALA A 79 -17.31 -10.27 -9.56
C ALA A 79 -15.88 -9.94 -10.00
N GLU A 80 -15.72 -8.94 -10.87
CA GLU A 80 -14.44 -8.61 -11.50
C GLU A 80 -13.48 -7.83 -10.59
N VAL A 81 -14.01 -6.98 -9.69
CA VAL A 81 -13.23 -6.03 -8.90
C VAL A 81 -13.49 -6.17 -7.41
N SER A 82 -12.51 -5.78 -6.61
CA SER A 82 -12.58 -5.79 -5.15
C SER A 82 -13.55 -4.74 -4.64
N GLN A 83 -14.41 -5.16 -3.71
CA GLN A 83 -15.41 -4.35 -3.04
C GLN A 83 -15.30 -4.49 -1.53
N ILE A 84 -15.93 -3.59 -0.77
CA ILE A 84 -16.02 -3.69 0.69
C ILE A 84 -17.06 -4.74 1.05
N HIS A 85 -16.68 -5.65 1.92
CA HIS A 85 -17.56 -6.63 2.53
C HIS A 85 -17.39 -6.61 4.05
N ARG A 86 -18.37 -7.15 4.78
CA ARG A 86 -18.24 -7.43 6.21
C ARG A 86 -18.34 -8.93 6.48
N VAL A 87 -17.71 -9.34 7.58
CA VAL A 87 -17.77 -10.71 8.11
C VAL A 87 -18.03 -10.61 9.60
N ASP A 88 -19.14 -11.18 10.09
CA ASP A 88 -19.59 -10.99 11.46
C ASP A 88 -19.02 -12.04 12.43
N GLN A 89 -18.37 -13.11 11.94
CA GLN A 89 -17.79 -14.17 12.75
C GLN A 89 -16.79 -15.01 11.95
N PRO A 90 -15.90 -15.76 12.60
CA PRO A 90 -14.99 -16.68 11.92
C PRO A 90 -15.71 -17.67 11.02
N GLY A 91 -15.31 -17.73 9.73
CA GLY A 91 -15.94 -18.56 8.72
C GLY A 91 -17.36 -18.12 8.31
N GLY A 92 -17.78 -16.93 8.71
CA GLY A 92 -19.05 -16.34 8.35
C GLY A 92 -19.18 -15.97 6.88
N THR A 93 -20.39 -15.66 6.46
CA THR A 93 -20.68 -15.18 5.11
C THR A 93 -20.03 -13.80 4.90
N ARG A 94 -19.50 -13.57 3.71
CA ARG A 94 -18.99 -12.27 3.28
C ARG A 94 -20.16 -11.45 2.73
N GLN A 95 -20.65 -10.49 3.49
CA GLN A 95 -21.75 -9.62 3.08
C GLN A 95 -21.19 -8.43 2.31
N GLN A 96 -21.50 -8.31 1.03
CA GLN A 96 -21.07 -7.21 0.17
C GLN A 96 -21.78 -5.90 0.56
N LEU A 97 -20.99 -4.81 0.69
CA LEU A 97 -21.46 -3.48 1.07
C LEU A 97 -21.39 -2.45 -0.07
N THR A 98 -20.57 -2.70 -1.08
CA THR A 98 -20.42 -1.81 -2.25
C THR A 98 -20.52 -2.58 -3.55
N TRP A 99 -21.00 -1.92 -4.62
CA TRP A 99 -21.24 -2.53 -5.94
C TRP A 99 -20.81 -1.58 -7.06
N PHE A 100 -19.56 -1.15 -7.04
CA PHE A 100 -19.01 -0.27 -8.07
C PHE A 100 -18.44 -1.08 -9.23
N GLU A 101 -18.33 -0.46 -10.41
CA GLU A 101 -17.66 -1.05 -11.57
C GLU A 101 -16.14 -1.05 -11.39
N GLU A 102 -15.60 -0.08 -10.66
CA GLU A 102 -14.19 0.04 -10.32
C GLU A 102 -13.89 -0.55 -8.93
N PRO A 103 -12.63 -0.94 -8.68
CA PRO A 103 -12.22 -1.42 -7.37
C PRO A 103 -12.29 -0.32 -6.31
N VAL A 104 -12.62 -0.71 -5.09
CA VAL A 104 -12.51 0.15 -3.91
C VAL A 104 -11.16 -0.09 -3.25
N GLY A 105 -10.45 0.99 -2.92
CA GLY A 105 -9.15 0.95 -2.25
C GLY A 105 -9.06 1.87 -1.04
N SER A 106 -7.99 1.74 -0.27
CA SER A 106 -7.64 2.60 0.86
C SER A 106 -8.82 2.88 1.80
N VAL A 107 -9.45 1.81 2.28
CA VAL A 107 -10.59 1.92 3.20
C VAL A 107 -10.08 2.15 4.62
N GLN A 108 -10.67 3.11 5.31
CA GLN A 108 -10.40 3.39 6.72
C GLN A 108 -11.72 3.72 7.44
N ARG A 109 -11.93 3.10 8.59
CA ARG A 109 -13.08 3.41 9.44
C ARG A 109 -12.86 4.75 10.13
N GLN A 110 -13.90 5.56 10.19
CA GLN A 110 -13.91 6.77 11.02
C GLN A 110 -13.88 6.35 12.50
N PRO A 111 -12.97 6.88 13.32
CA PRO A 111 -12.95 6.60 14.75
C PRO A 111 -14.33 6.82 15.41
N ASP A 112 -14.66 6.03 16.43
CA ASP A 112 -15.93 6.04 17.15
C ASP A 112 -17.20 5.91 16.30
N SER A 113 -17.07 5.39 15.08
CA SER A 113 -18.15 5.25 14.12
C SER A 113 -17.94 4.02 13.24
N ASP A 114 -19.00 3.51 12.62
CA ASP A 114 -18.90 2.50 11.55
C ASP A 114 -18.72 3.11 10.15
N MET A 115 -18.73 4.43 10.02
CA MET A 115 -18.54 5.08 8.74
C MET A 115 -17.18 4.74 8.13
N LEU A 116 -17.14 4.45 6.83
CA LEU A 116 -15.94 4.04 6.11
C LEU A 116 -15.55 5.09 5.07
N ALA A 117 -14.39 5.72 5.23
CA ALA A 117 -13.80 6.49 4.14
C ALA A 117 -13.10 5.54 3.17
N PHE A 118 -13.24 5.78 1.87
CA PHE A 118 -12.58 4.96 0.87
C PHE A 118 -12.22 5.76 -0.39
N LEU A 119 -11.25 5.24 -1.13
CA LEU A 119 -10.84 5.78 -2.43
C LEU A 119 -11.44 4.96 -3.56
N ARG A 120 -11.91 5.64 -4.60
CA ARG A 120 -12.33 5.05 -5.87
C ARG A 120 -12.12 6.04 -7.00
N ASP A 121 -11.62 5.58 -8.12
CA ASP A 121 -11.56 6.35 -9.35
C ASP A 121 -12.76 6.04 -10.28
N ALA A 122 -12.80 6.65 -11.42
CA ALA A 122 -13.79 6.39 -12.45
C ALA A 122 -13.10 6.00 -13.75
N GLY A 123 -13.46 4.83 -14.31
CA GLY A 123 -12.95 4.36 -15.61
C GLY A 123 -11.45 4.11 -15.65
N GLY A 124 -10.78 3.85 -14.51
CA GLY A 124 -9.34 3.61 -14.44
C GLY A 124 -8.51 4.87 -14.68
N SER A 125 -9.05 6.04 -14.36
CA SER A 125 -8.38 7.34 -14.56
C SER A 125 -7.21 7.59 -13.61
N GLU A 126 -7.11 6.84 -12.51
CA GLU A 126 -6.17 7.06 -11.38
C GLU A 126 -6.38 8.40 -10.65
N PHE A 127 -7.45 9.12 -10.95
CA PHE A 127 -7.89 10.31 -10.23
C PHE A 127 -8.89 9.91 -9.15
N SER A 128 -8.38 9.22 -8.13
CA SER A 128 -9.21 8.70 -7.05
C SER A 128 -9.90 9.81 -6.28
N GLN A 129 -11.19 9.58 -6.00
CA GLN A 129 -12.02 10.44 -5.18
C GLN A 129 -12.24 9.80 -3.82
N ILE A 130 -12.41 10.63 -2.80
CA ILE A 130 -12.68 10.21 -1.42
C ILE A 130 -14.17 10.15 -1.22
N PHE A 131 -14.66 9.03 -0.73
CA PHE A 131 -16.06 8.81 -0.38
C PHE A 131 -16.19 8.41 1.09
N LEU A 132 -17.33 8.69 1.69
CA LEU A 132 -17.74 8.25 3.02
C LEU A 132 -18.99 7.39 2.89
N LEU A 133 -18.93 6.14 3.34
CA LEU A 133 -19.99 5.13 3.27
C LEU A 133 -20.58 4.91 4.67
N ASP A 134 -21.90 4.87 4.77
CA ASP A 134 -22.62 4.27 5.90
C ASP A 134 -22.87 2.78 5.61
N PRO A 135 -22.14 1.86 6.27
CA PRO A 135 -22.28 0.42 6.00
C PRO A 135 -23.61 -0.17 6.46
N ASN A 136 -24.39 0.55 7.29
CA ASN A 136 -25.67 0.08 7.81
C ASN A 136 -26.81 0.20 6.78
N ASN A 137 -26.72 1.17 5.88
CA ASN A 137 -27.76 1.42 4.87
C ASN A 137 -27.24 1.53 3.44
N GLY A 138 -25.90 1.48 3.24
CA GLY A 138 -25.25 1.57 1.94
C GLY A 138 -25.25 2.98 1.32
N ALA A 139 -25.68 4.00 2.07
CA ALA A 139 -25.60 5.37 1.61
C ALA A 139 -24.14 5.86 1.60
N TYR A 140 -23.74 6.56 0.54
CA TYR A 140 -22.40 7.14 0.47
C TYR A 140 -22.45 8.55 -0.11
N ARG A 141 -21.45 9.35 0.25
CA ARG A 141 -21.25 10.70 -0.29
C ARG A 141 -19.79 10.93 -0.63
N MET A 142 -19.55 11.73 -1.64
CA MET A 142 -18.19 12.16 -2.00
C MET A 142 -17.75 13.30 -1.07
N LEU A 143 -16.50 13.23 -0.58
CA LEU A 143 -15.86 14.24 0.27
C LEU A 143 -14.88 15.13 -0.52
N SER A 144 -14.32 14.61 -1.61
CA SER A 144 -13.41 15.34 -2.49
C SER A 144 -14.14 16.15 -3.56
N ASP A 145 -13.38 16.85 -4.41
CA ASP A 145 -13.90 17.79 -5.41
C ASP A 145 -14.41 17.15 -6.71
N GLY A 146 -14.19 15.86 -6.91
CA GLY A 146 -14.61 15.13 -8.12
C GLY A 146 -13.66 15.26 -9.31
N GLU A 147 -12.59 16.04 -9.23
CA GLU A 147 -11.70 16.36 -10.34
C GLU A 147 -10.23 16.03 -10.05
N SER A 148 -9.80 16.21 -8.80
CA SER A 148 -8.41 16.10 -8.40
C SER A 148 -8.02 14.64 -8.11
N ARG A 149 -6.70 14.38 -8.14
CA ARG A 149 -6.14 13.13 -7.63
C ARG A 149 -5.98 13.23 -6.12
N ASN A 150 -6.56 12.29 -5.39
CA ASN A 150 -6.52 12.25 -3.94
C ASN A 150 -5.97 10.92 -3.42
N GLY A 151 -5.40 10.92 -2.21
CA GLY A 151 -4.84 9.75 -1.56
C GLY A 151 -4.46 9.99 -0.10
N ALA A 152 -3.83 9.00 0.53
CA ALA A 152 -3.28 9.08 1.88
C ALA A 152 -4.27 9.67 2.90
N ILE A 153 -5.41 8.99 3.09
CA ILE A 153 -6.43 9.40 4.07
C ILE A 153 -5.95 9.05 5.49
N VAL A 154 -6.06 9.99 6.42
CA VAL A 154 -5.89 9.75 7.86
C VAL A 154 -6.93 10.52 8.67
N TRP A 155 -7.35 9.95 9.80
CA TRP A 155 -8.36 10.52 10.69
C TRP A 155 -7.72 11.12 11.94
N SER A 156 -8.32 12.19 12.48
CA SER A 156 -8.07 12.57 13.87
C SER A 156 -8.65 11.53 14.82
N GLU A 157 -8.11 11.40 16.02
CA GLU A 157 -8.52 10.39 17.01
C GLU A 157 -10.02 10.47 17.35
N ASP A 158 -10.58 11.69 17.40
CA ASP A 158 -12.01 11.94 17.62
C ASP A 158 -12.89 11.74 16.37
N GLY A 159 -12.30 11.36 15.23
CA GLY A 159 -13.01 11.14 13.95
C GLY A 159 -13.65 12.39 13.34
N GLN A 160 -13.38 13.60 13.85
CA GLN A 160 -14.02 14.83 13.34
C GLN A 160 -13.27 15.45 12.18
N MET A 161 -11.95 15.23 12.09
CA MET A 161 -11.12 15.72 11.02
C MET A 161 -10.54 14.57 10.19
N MET A 162 -10.33 14.86 8.92
CA MET A 162 -9.67 13.97 7.98
C MET A 162 -8.58 14.75 7.24
N ALA A 163 -7.34 14.28 7.29
CA ALA A 163 -6.28 14.79 6.44
C ALA A 163 -6.09 13.87 5.22
N PHE A 164 -5.72 14.45 4.09
CA PHE A 164 -5.48 13.71 2.86
C PHE A 164 -4.53 14.46 1.92
N GLN A 165 -3.89 13.71 1.04
CA GLN A 165 -3.14 14.28 -0.07
C GLN A 165 -4.09 14.61 -1.22
N SER A 166 -3.89 15.78 -1.89
CA SER A 166 -4.66 16.14 -3.07
C SER A 166 -3.90 17.08 -4.02
N THR A 167 -4.16 16.90 -5.32
CA THR A 167 -3.62 17.80 -6.36
C THR A 167 -4.55 18.97 -6.68
N ARG A 168 -5.59 19.22 -5.87
CA ARG A 168 -6.68 20.20 -6.18
C ARG A 168 -6.21 21.65 -6.37
N ARG A 169 -5.08 22.04 -5.77
CA ARG A 169 -4.57 23.41 -5.92
C ARG A 169 -4.18 23.76 -7.36
N ASN A 170 -3.55 22.82 -8.08
CA ASN A 170 -3.00 23.11 -9.40
C ASN A 170 -2.97 21.92 -10.37
N GLY A 171 -3.58 20.79 -9.99
CA GLY A 171 -3.63 19.56 -10.78
C GLY A 171 -2.32 18.75 -10.82
N ARG A 172 -1.28 19.13 -10.08
CA ARG A 172 0.05 18.51 -10.14
C ARG A 172 0.71 18.25 -8.79
N SER A 173 0.71 19.25 -7.92
CA SER A 173 1.43 19.19 -6.63
C SER A 173 0.64 18.36 -5.63
N ASN A 174 1.33 17.47 -4.94
CA ASN A 174 0.76 16.65 -3.89
C ASN A 174 0.76 17.46 -2.59
N ASP A 175 -0.30 18.23 -2.37
CA ASP A 175 -0.45 19.06 -1.20
C ASP A 175 -1.23 18.31 -0.10
N VAL A 176 -1.07 18.73 1.16
CA VAL A 176 -1.80 18.15 2.29
C VAL A 176 -2.96 19.06 2.67
N TRP A 177 -4.12 18.47 2.78
CA TRP A 177 -5.38 19.12 3.08
C TRP A 177 -6.01 18.53 4.33
N VAL A 178 -6.73 19.32 5.09
CA VAL A 178 -7.55 18.88 6.24
C VAL A 178 -9.00 19.30 6.02
N GLN A 179 -9.93 18.41 6.34
CA GLN A 179 -11.36 18.63 6.22
C GLN A 179 -12.06 18.20 7.50
N THR A 180 -12.90 19.08 8.07
CA THR A 180 -13.88 18.71 9.10
C THR A 180 -15.04 17.98 8.44
N ILE A 181 -15.51 16.88 9.03
CA ILE A 181 -16.50 15.98 8.41
C ILE A 181 -17.94 16.48 8.57
N ALA A 182 -18.20 17.45 9.44
CA ALA A 182 -19.50 18.07 9.58
C ALA A 182 -20.04 18.62 8.26
N ASP A 183 -21.36 18.68 8.10
CA ASP A 183 -22.00 19.06 6.86
C ASP A 183 -21.55 20.42 6.35
N GLY A 184 -21.18 20.43 5.04
CA GLY A 184 -20.87 21.67 4.31
C GLY A 184 -19.46 22.21 4.49
N ASN A 185 -18.60 21.58 5.27
CA ASN A 185 -17.22 22.03 5.45
C ASN A 185 -16.37 21.72 4.21
N GLN A 186 -15.55 22.69 3.85
CA GLN A 186 -14.58 22.56 2.77
C GLN A 186 -13.22 22.17 3.34
N ALA A 187 -12.42 21.48 2.51
CA ALA A 187 -11.05 21.16 2.89
C ALA A 187 -10.18 22.43 2.86
N GLU A 188 -9.31 22.55 3.85
CA GLU A 188 -8.32 23.61 4.01
C GLU A 188 -6.94 23.10 3.63
N LEU A 189 -6.17 23.93 2.92
CA LEU A 189 -4.78 23.64 2.58
C LEU A 189 -3.90 23.88 3.80
N VAL A 190 -3.31 22.83 4.35
CA VAL A 190 -2.43 22.93 5.53
C VAL A 190 -0.95 22.85 5.18
N LEU A 191 -0.61 22.24 4.04
CA LEU A 191 0.76 22.21 3.55
C LEU A 191 0.79 22.25 2.02
N GLU A 192 1.46 23.25 1.49
CA GLU A 192 1.77 23.38 0.07
C GLU A 192 3.08 22.63 -0.26
N SER A 193 3.03 21.66 -1.17
CA SER A 193 4.22 20.97 -1.67
C SER A 193 5.13 21.96 -2.41
N PRO A 194 6.36 22.21 -1.91
CA PRO A 194 7.22 23.27 -2.46
C PRO A 194 8.04 22.83 -3.67
N ASP A 195 8.27 21.54 -3.84
CA ASP A 195 9.34 20.98 -4.69
C ASP A 195 8.87 19.94 -5.72
N GLY A 196 7.57 19.64 -5.75
CA GLY A 196 7.00 18.63 -6.64
C GLY A 196 7.25 17.18 -6.23
N SER A 197 7.91 16.91 -5.08
CA SER A 197 7.95 15.58 -4.49
C SER A 197 6.56 15.17 -3.97
N TRP A 198 6.43 13.91 -3.58
CA TRP A 198 5.18 13.45 -2.97
C TRP A 198 5.14 13.83 -1.50
N TRP A 199 4.05 14.48 -1.08
CA TRP A 199 3.76 14.84 0.30
C TRP A 199 2.44 14.24 0.70
N GLY A 200 2.37 13.63 1.89
CA GLY A 200 1.13 13.04 2.39
C GLY A 200 1.08 12.98 3.90
N PRO A 201 -0.13 13.09 4.49
CA PRO A 201 -0.31 12.97 5.92
C PRO A 201 -0.02 11.53 6.38
N ILE A 202 0.48 11.40 7.62
CA ILE A 202 0.74 10.12 8.28
C ILE A 202 -0.25 9.92 9.43
N GLU A 203 -0.33 10.89 10.36
CA GLU A 203 -1.18 10.80 11.54
C GLU A 203 -1.35 12.17 12.18
N PHE A 204 -2.51 12.40 12.79
CA PHE A 204 -2.73 13.53 13.71
C PHE A 204 -2.09 13.24 15.07
N SER A 205 -1.61 14.29 15.77
CA SER A 205 -1.26 14.14 17.19
C SER A 205 -2.49 13.74 18.01
N PRO A 206 -2.31 13.09 19.18
CA PRO A 206 -3.43 12.65 20.03
C PRO A 206 -4.39 13.78 20.39
N ASP A 207 -3.90 15.01 20.52
CA ASP A 207 -4.73 16.20 20.80
C ASP A 207 -5.34 16.84 19.53
N GLY A 208 -5.05 16.30 18.35
CA GLY A 208 -5.52 16.80 17.05
C GLY A 208 -4.91 18.13 16.61
N SER A 209 -3.96 18.70 17.36
CA SER A 209 -3.39 20.03 17.07
C SER A 209 -2.28 20.02 16.01
N LYS A 210 -1.67 18.87 15.78
CA LYS A 210 -0.54 18.71 14.85
C LYS A 210 -0.78 17.57 13.89
N LEU A 211 -0.03 17.59 12.79
CA LEU A 211 -0.06 16.55 11.77
C LEU A 211 1.36 16.12 11.41
N LEU A 212 1.64 14.82 11.47
CA LEU A 212 2.82 14.23 10.85
C LEU A 212 2.64 14.13 9.36
N VAL A 213 3.66 14.53 8.61
CA VAL A 213 3.65 14.53 7.15
C VAL A 213 4.92 13.90 6.62
N LEU A 214 4.77 12.97 5.68
CA LEU A 214 5.86 12.38 4.92
C LEU A 214 6.13 13.23 3.68
N GLN A 215 7.40 13.60 3.47
CA GLN A 215 7.95 13.96 2.19
C GLN A 215 8.69 12.76 1.60
N TYR A 216 8.13 12.16 0.56
CA TYR A 216 8.76 11.04 -0.14
C TYR A 216 9.51 11.55 -1.38
N ILE A 217 10.81 11.37 -1.39
CA ILE A 217 11.70 11.78 -2.47
C ILE A 217 12.05 10.57 -3.33
N SER A 218 12.52 9.48 -2.70
CA SER A 218 12.81 8.20 -3.36
C SER A 218 12.73 7.05 -2.35
N VAL A 219 12.98 5.83 -2.82
CA VAL A 219 13.01 4.63 -1.93
C VAL A 219 14.08 4.72 -0.85
N ASN A 220 15.12 5.53 -1.07
CA ASN A 220 16.26 5.71 -0.17
C ASN A 220 16.30 7.10 0.46
N ASP A 221 15.34 7.97 0.16
CA ASP A 221 15.32 9.33 0.69
C ASP A 221 13.89 9.76 1.02
N SER A 222 13.64 9.99 2.30
CA SER A 222 12.39 10.54 2.80
C SER A 222 12.62 11.39 4.05
N ARG A 223 11.69 12.29 4.31
CA ARG A 223 11.76 13.23 5.43
C ARG A 223 10.44 13.26 6.15
N ILE A 224 10.47 13.42 7.47
CA ILE A 224 9.27 13.56 8.28
C ILE A 224 9.18 15.00 8.79
N HIS A 225 8.01 15.57 8.61
CA HIS A 225 7.68 16.92 9.04
C HIS A 225 6.54 16.90 10.06
N LEU A 226 6.57 17.87 10.96
CA LEU A 226 5.48 18.18 11.87
C LEU A 226 4.86 19.50 11.44
N VAL A 227 3.55 19.53 11.25
CA VAL A 227 2.77 20.70 10.90
C VAL A 227 1.87 21.04 12.08
N ASP A 228 1.95 22.25 12.60
CA ASP A 228 1.03 22.81 13.59
C ASP A 228 -0.19 23.36 12.84
N LEU A 229 -1.37 22.84 13.15
CA LEU A 229 -2.59 23.13 12.38
C LEU A 229 -3.19 24.50 12.70
N GLU A 230 -2.89 25.10 13.86
CA GLU A 230 -3.36 26.42 14.21
C GLU A 230 -2.52 27.52 13.55
N SER A 231 -1.20 27.42 13.68
CA SER A 231 -0.26 28.42 13.14
C SER A 231 0.12 28.20 11.69
N GLY A 232 -0.01 26.98 11.18
CA GLY A 232 0.50 26.55 9.87
C GLY A 232 2.03 26.40 9.84
N GLU A 233 2.71 26.46 11.01
CA GLU A 233 4.16 26.28 11.07
C GLU A 233 4.55 24.84 10.73
N ARG A 234 5.52 24.68 9.83
CA ARG A 234 6.09 23.39 9.44
C ARG A 234 7.54 23.28 9.92
N ARG A 235 7.85 22.19 10.60
CA ARG A 235 9.21 21.84 11.04
C ARG A 235 9.58 20.45 10.52
N GLN A 236 10.72 20.31 9.83
CA GLN A 236 11.30 19.01 9.58
C GLN A 236 11.83 18.44 10.91
N ILE A 237 11.43 17.22 11.25
CA ILE A 237 11.84 16.59 12.52
C ILE A 237 12.92 15.54 12.30
N ILE A 238 12.97 14.90 11.13
CA ILE A 238 14.05 13.98 10.75
C ILE A 238 14.18 13.87 9.23
N GLY A 239 15.35 13.47 8.77
CA GLY A 239 15.70 13.32 7.35
C GLY A 239 16.87 14.22 6.95
N SER A 240 17.51 13.94 5.83
CA SER A 240 18.62 14.73 5.29
C SER A 240 18.21 16.19 5.05
N GLU A 241 19.06 17.15 5.41
CA GLU A 241 18.89 18.57 5.07
C GLU A 241 19.48 18.92 3.70
N GLY A 242 20.21 17.97 3.07
CA GLY A 242 20.90 18.14 1.80
C GLY A 242 19.97 18.12 0.58
N GLU A 243 20.60 18.14 -0.60
CA GLU A 243 19.93 17.95 -1.87
C GLU A 243 19.25 16.56 -1.91
N PRO A 244 18.14 16.41 -2.66
CA PRO A 244 17.48 15.13 -2.83
C PRO A 244 18.44 14.02 -3.31
N ASN A 245 18.35 12.84 -2.68
CA ASN A 245 19.20 11.67 -2.95
C ASN A 245 20.71 11.94 -2.76
N ALA A 246 21.09 12.79 -1.81
CA ALA A 246 22.47 12.96 -1.40
C ALA A 246 23.06 11.65 -0.83
N ASP A 247 24.40 11.54 -0.76
CA ASP A 247 25.08 10.33 -0.29
C ASP A 247 24.75 9.95 1.18
N ASP A 248 24.30 10.91 1.97
CA ASP A 248 23.85 10.76 3.36
C ASP A 248 22.32 10.62 3.51
N ALA A 249 21.60 10.57 2.40
CA ALA A 249 20.17 10.35 2.42
C ALA A 249 19.82 8.98 3.00
N SER A 250 18.73 8.91 3.75
CA SER A 250 18.23 7.69 4.36
C SER A 250 16.71 7.66 4.31
N ARG A 251 16.17 6.45 4.41
CA ARG A 251 14.75 6.25 4.48
C ARG A 251 14.25 6.44 5.91
N TYR A 252 13.18 7.21 6.06
CA TYR A 252 12.42 7.38 7.29
C TYR A 252 10.94 7.16 7.00
N LEU A 253 10.32 6.22 7.70
CA LEU A 253 8.90 5.91 7.59
C LEU A 253 8.28 5.97 8.99
N ALA A 254 7.56 7.04 9.30
CA ALA A 254 6.85 7.12 10.57
C ALA A 254 5.61 6.23 10.56
N TYR A 255 5.36 5.62 11.70
CA TYR A 255 4.18 4.79 11.96
C TYR A 255 3.12 5.54 12.77
N GLY A 256 3.53 6.49 13.62
CA GLY A 256 2.61 7.29 14.39
C GLY A 256 3.25 7.94 15.61
N PHE A 257 2.44 8.65 16.36
CA PHE A 257 2.84 9.23 17.63
C PHE A 257 2.90 8.17 18.75
N GLY A 258 3.73 8.45 19.77
CA GLY A 258 3.53 7.82 21.07
C GLY A 258 2.24 8.34 21.73
N ALA A 259 1.65 7.57 22.64
CA ALA A 259 0.38 7.91 23.28
C ALA A 259 0.37 9.27 24.03
N ASP A 260 1.54 9.72 24.47
CA ASP A 260 1.73 11.02 25.12
C ASP A 260 1.88 12.20 24.13
N GLY A 261 2.05 11.92 22.84
CA GLY A 261 2.31 12.92 21.82
C GLY A 261 3.70 13.56 21.87
N GLU A 262 4.59 13.10 22.76
CA GLU A 262 5.92 13.66 22.97
C GLU A 262 6.99 13.11 22.00
N GLY A 263 6.66 12.08 21.27
CA GLY A 263 7.55 11.44 20.29
C GLY A 263 6.79 10.64 19.24
N ILE A 264 7.56 10.06 18.29
CA ILE A 264 7.02 9.25 17.21
C ILE A 264 7.78 7.92 17.09
N TYR A 265 7.08 6.89 16.62
CA TYR A 265 7.69 5.65 16.18
C TYR A 265 7.92 5.68 14.68
N LEU A 266 9.09 5.22 14.24
CA LEU A 266 9.46 5.20 12.83
C LEU A 266 10.37 4.02 12.52
N ALA A 267 10.47 3.64 11.24
CA ALA A 267 11.52 2.79 10.74
C ALA A 267 12.54 3.61 9.95
N THR A 268 13.83 3.31 10.14
CA THR A 268 14.91 3.97 9.42
C THR A 268 16.09 3.02 9.17
N ASP A 269 16.74 3.19 8.03
CA ASP A 269 18.00 2.54 7.66
C ASP A 269 19.24 3.47 7.84
N ALA A 270 19.06 4.63 8.47
CA ALA A 270 20.14 5.58 8.70
C ALA A 270 21.33 4.93 9.46
N GLY A 271 22.48 4.83 8.78
CA GLY A 271 23.69 4.22 9.32
C GLY A 271 23.63 2.70 9.51
N GLN A 272 22.65 2.01 8.92
CA GLN A 272 22.40 0.58 9.07
C GLN A 272 22.04 -0.07 7.73
N GLU A 273 22.22 -1.40 7.65
CA GLU A 273 21.82 -2.18 6.48
C GLU A 273 20.30 -2.45 6.42
N PHE A 274 19.68 -2.64 7.58
CA PHE A 274 18.27 -2.96 7.71
C PHE A 274 17.51 -1.79 8.32
N ALA A 275 16.29 -1.53 7.82
CA ALA A 275 15.42 -0.55 8.43
C ALA A 275 14.97 -1.03 9.83
N LYS A 276 15.39 -0.32 10.87
CA LYS A 276 15.11 -0.62 12.28
C LYS A 276 13.96 0.23 12.80
N LEU A 277 13.17 -0.35 13.72
CA LEU A 277 12.23 0.43 14.51
C LEU A 277 13.01 1.36 15.45
N ALA A 278 12.59 2.61 15.49
CA ALA A 278 13.14 3.61 16.39
C ALA A 278 12.03 4.46 17.02
N TYR A 279 12.29 5.01 18.19
CA TYR A 279 11.52 6.08 18.80
C TYR A 279 12.31 7.40 18.69
N LEU A 280 11.65 8.46 18.28
CA LEU A 280 12.22 9.81 18.19
C LEU A 280 11.39 10.77 19.05
N SER A 281 11.99 11.33 20.10
CA SER A 281 11.38 12.44 20.84
C SER A 281 11.24 13.68 19.96
N LEU A 282 10.14 14.42 20.11
CA LEU A 282 9.91 15.68 19.40
C LEU A 282 10.66 16.87 20.01
N GLU A 283 11.43 16.66 21.08
CA GLU A 283 12.33 17.68 21.62
C GLU A 283 13.40 18.08 20.59
N ALA A 284 13.80 19.33 20.62
CA ALA A 284 14.78 19.84 19.68
C ALA A 284 16.15 19.18 19.88
N GLY A 285 16.71 18.61 18.79
CA GLY A 285 18.03 17.96 18.81
C GLY A 285 18.02 16.53 19.35
N ALA A 286 16.84 15.91 19.52
CA ALA A 286 16.75 14.50 19.87
C ALA A 286 17.23 13.61 18.70
N GLU A 287 17.88 12.50 19.05
CA GLU A 287 18.35 11.47 18.13
C GLU A 287 17.43 10.25 18.23
N PRO A 288 17.21 9.48 17.12
CA PRO A 288 16.42 8.27 17.16
C PRO A 288 17.02 7.21 18.09
N GLN A 289 16.22 6.70 19.01
CA GLN A 289 16.55 5.55 19.82
C GLN A 289 16.10 4.26 19.11
N ILE A 290 17.04 3.41 18.72
CA ILE A 290 16.73 2.13 18.07
C ILE A 290 16.12 1.17 19.09
N LEU A 291 14.98 0.58 18.73
CA LEU A 291 14.20 -0.34 19.58
C LEU A 291 14.25 -1.80 19.09
N SER A 292 14.72 -2.06 17.86
CA SER A 292 14.79 -3.40 17.28
C SER A 292 16.21 -3.79 16.86
N ASP A 293 17.22 -3.39 17.60
CA ASP A 293 18.63 -3.61 17.24
C ASP A 293 18.98 -5.11 17.12
N GLU A 294 18.44 -5.95 18.00
CA GLU A 294 18.64 -7.39 18.00
C GLU A 294 18.06 -8.13 16.77
N ILE A 295 17.17 -7.48 16.01
CA ILE A 295 16.57 -8.07 14.82
C ILE A 295 17.39 -7.68 13.58
N ASN A 296 18.11 -8.64 12.98
CA ASN A 296 18.94 -8.41 11.79
C ASN A 296 18.14 -8.45 10.47
N TRP A 297 16.96 -7.80 10.46
CA TRP A 297 16.06 -7.71 9.32
C TRP A 297 15.31 -6.38 9.35
N SER A 298 14.81 -5.97 8.17
CA SER A 298 14.04 -4.74 8.06
C SER A 298 12.65 -4.89 8.65
N VAL A 299 12.25 -3.87 9.41
CA VAL A 299 10.87 -3.67 9.84
C VAL A 299 10.01 -3.33 8.63
N SER A 300 8.92 -4.07 8.42
CA SER A 300 7.98 -3.92 7.32
C SER A 300 6.59 -3.48 7.75
N GLY A 301 6.30 -3.51 9.05
CA GLY A 301 5.02 -3.08 9.62
C GLY A 301 5.12 -2.87 11.13
N PHE A 302 4.38 -1.92 11.62
CA PHE A 302 4.26 -1.61 13.04
C PHE A 302 2.87 -1.05 13.31
N GLU A 303 2.19 -1.60 14.30
CA GLU A 303 0.85 -1.20 14.69
C GLU A 303 0.79 -1.06 16.20
N ILE A 304 0.36 0.11 16.67
CA ILE A 304 0.22 0.42 18.09
C ILE A 304 -1.23 0.15 18.49
N ASN A 305 -1.46 -0.45 19.66
CA ASN A 305 -2.80 -0.62 20.17
C ASN A 305 -3.41 0.73 20.65
N HIS A 306 -4.73 0.82 20.78
CA HIS A 306 -5.43 2.05 21.14
C HIS A 306 -5.00 2.58 22.52
N GLY A 307 -4.63 1.69 23.44
CA GLY A 307 -4.08 2.06 24.75
C GLY A 307 -2.68 2.65 24.70
N GLY A 308 -1.97 2.53 23.57
CA GLY A 308 -0.62 3.08 23.38
C GLY A 308 0.48 2.40 24.18
N ASP A 309 0.18 1.26 24.81
CA ASP A 309 1.11 0.54 25.69
C ASP A 309 1.69 -0.74 25.08
N GLN A 310 1.17 -1.19 23.94
CA GLN A 310 1.63 -2.37 23.22
C GLN A 310 1.65 -2.12 21.72
N ALA A 311 2.50 -2.89 21.02
CA ALA A 311 2.55 -2.87 19.58
C ALA A 311 2.81 -4.27 18.98
N ALA A 312 2.35 -4.44 17.75
CA ALA A 312 2.73 -5.53 16.86
C ALA A 312 3.77 -5.01 15.86
N LEU A 313 4.93 -5.67 15.80
CA LEU A 313 6.01 -5.39 14.86
C LEU A 313 6.10 -6.54 13.86
N VAL A 314 6.23 -6.22 12.58
CA VAL A 314 6.43 -7.21 11.51
C VAL A 314 7.75 -6.94 10.80
N THR A 315 8.51 -8.01 10.57
CA THR A 315 9.75 -8.01 9.80
C THR A 315 9.61 -8.92 8.59
N ASN A 316 10.47 -8.72 7.58
CA ASN A 316 10.65 -9.68 6.49
C ASN A 316 11.99 -10.40 6.68
N GLU A 317 11.94 -11.67 7.03
CA GLU A 317 13.09 -12.52 7.31
C GLU A 317 13.19 -13.60 6.23
N ASP A 318 14.17 -13.49 5.34
CA ASP A 318 14.35 -14.43 4.21
C ASP A 318 13.07 -14.63 3.37
N GLY A 319 12.32 -13.54 3.11
CA GLY A 319 11.09 -13.59 2.33
C GLY A 319 9.85 -14.08 3.09
N ILE A 320 9.94 -14.23 4.40
CA ILE A 320 8.84 -14.65 5.29
C ILE A 320 8.59 -13.55 6.32
N SER A 321 7.33 -13.17 6.51
CA SER A 321 6.99 -12.25 7.59
C SER A 321 7.08 -12.94 8.96
N ARG A 322 7.67 -12.22 9.91
CA ARG A 322 7.67 -12.60 11.34
C ARG A 322 6.99 -11.50 12.12
N ILE A 323 6.18 -11.89 13.09
CA ILE A 323 5.49 -10.96 13.97
C ILE A 323 6.07 -11.00 15.36
N TYR A 324 6.21 -9.83 15.96
CA TYR A 324 6.70 -9.64 17.32
C TYR A 324 5.70 -8.84 18.12
N ARG A 325 5.58 -9.14 19.39
CA ARG A 325 4.88 -8.34 20.37
C ARG A 325 5.88 -7.45 21.10
N MET A 326 5.53 -6.22 21.33
CA MET A 326 6.36 -5.26 22.02
C MET A 326 5.55 -4.50 23.06
N GLN A 327 6.13 -4.32 24.26
CA GLN A 327 5.59 -3.39 25.26
C GLN A 327 6.19 -2.02 25.00
N LEU A 328 5.35 -0.99 24.96
CA LEU A 328 5.81 0.36 24.74
C LEU A 328 6.01 1.12 26.09
N PRO A 329 6.90 2.12 26.15
CA PRO A 329 7.65 2.69 25.02
C PRO A 329 8.98 1.98 24.70
N ASP A 330 9.54 1.17 25.59
CA ASP A 330 10.95 0.72 25.55
C ASP A 330 11.14 -0.81 25.71
N GLY A 331 10.06 -1.59 25.59
CA GLY A 331 10.13 -3.05 25.69
C GLY A 331 10.83 -3.69 24.48
N GLU A 332 11.55 -4.78 24.71
CA GLU A 332 12.18 -5.56 23.65
C GLU A 332 11.14 -6.32 22.83
N PRO A 333 11.29 -6.40 21.48
CA PRO A 333 10.42 -7.21 20.64
C PRO A 333 10.48 -8.70 20.98
N GLN A 334 9.34 -9.31 21.26
CA GLN A 334 9.19 -10.74 21.56
C GLN A 334 8.54 -11.46 20.39
N ARG A 335 9.27 -12.39 19.76
CA ARG A 335 8.78 -13.13 18.59
C ARG A 335 7.58 -14.01 18.93
N MET A 336 6.59 -14.03 18.04
CA MET A 336 5.40 -14.86 18.14
C MET A 336 5.43 -15.96 17.09
N ASP A 337 5.58 -17.22 17.54
CA ASP A 337 5.73 -18.40 16.65
C ASP A 337 4.39 -19.06 16.26
N SER A 338 3.26 -18.55 16.75
CA SER A 338 1.93 -19.12 16.50
C SER A 338 1.35 -18.77 15.12
N VAL A 339 2.04 -17.95 14.32
CA VAL A 339 1.57 -17.48 13.01
C VAL A 339 2.12 -18.38 11.90
N PRO A 340 1.27 -18.82 10.94
CA PRO A 340 1.72 -19.61 9.79
C PRO A 340 2.79 -18.90 8.97
N VAL A 341 3.61 -19.69 8.27
CA VAL A 341 4.57 -19.15 7.29
C VAL A 341 3.83 -18.45 6.15
N GLY A 342 4.21 -17.20 5.87
CA GLY A 342 3.60 -16.39 4.83
C GLY A 342 4.01 -14.93 4.92
N LEU A 343 3.36 -14.10 4.14
CA LEU A 343 3.47 -12.64 4.21
C LEU A 343 2.30 -12.09 5.01
N ILE A 344 2.60 -11.19 5.94
CA ILE A 344 1.64 -10.53 6.83
C ILE A 344 1.46 -9.09 6.38
N SER A 345 0.20 -8.62 6.34
CA SER A 345 -0.16 -7.24 6.07
C SER A 345 -1.49 -6.88 6.74
N GLY A 346 -1.85 -5.60 6.74
CA GLY A 346 -3.15 -5.13 7.22
C GLY A 346 -3.36 -5.46 8.69
N LEU A 347 -2.39 -5.09 9.55
CA LEU A 347 -2.54 -5.19 10.99
C LEU A 347 -3.58 -4.19 11.48
N ALA A 348 -4.46 -4.62 12.37
CA ALA A 348 -5.37 -3.74 13.09
C ALA A 348 -5.75 -4.34 14.44
N PHE A 349 -5.60 -3.58 15.51
CA PHE A 349 -6.11 -3.95 16.82
C PHE A 349 -7.63 -3.82 16.88
N SER A 350 -8.29 -4.71 17.63
CA SER A 350 -9.71 -4.55 17.94
C SER A 350 -9.92 -3.32 18.84
N PRO A 351 -11.10 -2.68 18.80
CA PRO A 351 -11.36 -1.48 19.63
C PRO A 351 -11.13 -1.66 21.15
N ASP A 352 -11.15 -2.90 21.62
CA ASP A 352 -10.90 -3.26 23.01
C ASP A 352 -9.46 -3.74 23.27
N ASP A 353 -8.56 -3.66 22.29
CA ASP A 353 -7.17 -4.11 22.31
C ASP A 353 -6.95 -5.60 22.66
N GLN A 354 -8.03 -6.39 22.70
CA GLN A 354 -7.93 -7.80 23.05
C GLN A 354 -7.47 -8.70 21.92
N LYS A 355 -7.61 -8.23 20.67
CA LYS A 355 -7.33 -9.00 19.46
C LYS A 355 -6.54 -8.18 18.45
N LEU A 356 -5.76 -8.89 17.62
CA LEU A 356 -5.08 -8.32 16.46
C LEU A 356 -5.56 -9.05 15.21
N ALA A 357 -6.16 -8.33 14.26
CA ALA A 357 -6.49 -8.85 12.95
C ALA A 357 -5.31 -8.64 11.99
N MET A 358 -5.15 -9.55 11.04
CA MET A 358 -4.11 -9.49 10.01
C MET A 358 -4.51 -10.26 8.76
N THR A 359 -3.96 -9.86 7.64
CA THR A 359 -4.01 -10.60 6.38
C THR A 359 -2.78 -11.47 6.25
N ILE A 360 -2.94 -12.76 5.95
CA ILE A 360 -1.82 -13.68 5.71
C ILE A 360 -2.02 -14.34 4.34
N ASN A 361 -0.95 -14.39 3.54
CA ASN A 361 -0.89 -15.17 2.31
C ASN A 361 0.42 -15.94 2.20
N ASN A 362 0.42 -16.99 1.38
CA ASN A 362 1.63 -17.74 1.03
C ASN A 362 1.50 -18.36 -0.36
N ALA A 363 2.50 -19.11 -0.79
CA ALA A 363 2.53 -19.70 -2.13
C ALA A 363 1.43 -20.75 -2.39
N THR A 364 0.83 -21.32 -1.36
CA THR A 364 -0.20 -22.35 -1.47
C THR A 364 -1.58 -21.89 -1.04
N THR A 365 -1.70 -20.70 -0.43
CA THR A 365 -2.96 -20.14 0.06
C THR A 365 -3.06 -18.68 -0.32
N PRO A 366 -4.13 -18.25 -1.00
CA PRO A 366 -4.38 -16.83 -1.24
C PRO A 366 -4.59 -16.09 0.07
N SER A 367 -4.57 -14.76 0.00
CA SER A 367 -4.80 -13.92 1.17
C SER A 367 -6.10 -14.27 1.88
N ASP A 368 -5.98 -14.46 3.19
CA ASP A 368 -7.12 -14.60 4.10
C ASP A 368 -6.89 -13.79 5.37
N VAL A 369 -7.98 -13.42 6.02
CA VAL A 369 -7.95 -12.69 7.28
C VAL A 369 -7.91 -13.65 8.46
N PHE A 370 -6.98 -13.37 9.35
CA PHE A 370 -6.79 -14.08 10.62
C PHE A 370 -6.89 -13.09 11.77
N VAL A 371 -7.37 -13.58 12.90
CA VAL A 371 -7.45 -12.83 14.16
C VAL A 371 -6.73 -13.60 15.25
N MET A 372 -5.82 -12.92 15.91
CA MET A 372 -5.06 -13.43 17.05
C MET A 372 -5.69 -12.91 18.35
N ASP A 373 -5.82 -13.78 19.33
CA ASP A 373 -6.11 -13.42 20.71
C ASP A 373 -4.86 -12.78 21.33
N TRP A 374 -4.82 -11.46 21.32
CA TRP A 374 -3.62 -10.70 21.70
C TRP A 374 -3.39 -10.66 23.20
N SER A 375 -4.43 -10.49 23.97
CA SER A 375 -4.34 -10.40 25.44
C SER A 375 -4.27 -11.75 26.14
N GLY A 376 -4.68 -12.84 25.46
CA GLY A 376 -4.82 -14.16 26.03
C GLY A 376 -3.70 -15.13 25.61
N ASN A 377 -4.12 -16.26 25.04
CA ASN A 377 -3.22 -17.39 24.76
C ASN A 377 -2.56 -17.34 23.37
N GLN A 378 -2.64 -16.21 22.67
CA GLN A 378 -2.10 -15.99 21.32
C GLN A 378 -2.70 -16.96 20.28
N ARG A 379 -3.91 -17.45 20.52
CA ARG A 379 -4.61 -18.31 19.59
C ARG A 379 -4.93 -17.56 18.31
N LEU A 380 -4.45 -18.07 17.17
CA LEU A 380 -4.79 -17.57 15.85
C LEU A 380 -6.05 -18.26 15.32
N THR A 381 -7.01 -17.50 14.86
CA THR A 381 -8.27 -17.96 14.27
C THR A 381 -8.42 -17.44 12.85
N ARG A 382 -8.61 -18.33 11.87
CA ARG A 382 -8.90 -17.94 10.48
C ARG A 382 -10.35 -17.46 10.38
N TRP A 383 -10.54 -16.25 9.84
CA TRP A 383 -11.86 -15.62 9.70
C TRP A 383 -12.44 -15.77 8.31
N THR A 384 -11.59 -15.81 7.29
CA THR A 384 -12.04 -15.98 5.90
C THR A 384 -11.40 -17.22 5.28
N TYR A 385 -12.11 -17.80 4.30
CA TYR A 385 -11.65 -18.96 3.55
C TYR A 385 -11.80 -18.62 2.07
N SER A 386 -10.67 -18.32 1.44
CA SER A 386 -10.62 -17.86 0.05
C SER A 386 -10.86 -19.00 -0.92
N GLU A 387 -11.71 -18.75 -1.90
CA GLU A 387 -11.97 -19.69 -2.99
C GLU A 387 -10.83 -19.66 -4.01
N VAL A 388 -10.45 -20.82 -4.49
CA VAL A 388 -9.27 -21.02 -5.38
C VAL A 388 -9.67 -21.61 -6.74
N GLY A 389 -10.89 -21.34 -7.22
CA GLY A 389 -11.34 -21.81 -8.53
C GLY A 389 -11.44 -23.33 -8.67
N GLY A 390 -11.60 -24.08 -7.56
CA GLY A 390 -11.64 -25.55 -7.53
C GLY A 390 -10.28 -26.20 -7.74
N LEU A 391 -9.18 -25.46 -7.54
CA LEU A 391 -7.83 -26.00 -7.52
C LEU A 391 -7.58 -26.72 -6.17
N ASP A 392 -6.76 -27.76 -6.19
CA ASP A 392 -6.26 -28.41 -4.99
C ASP A 392 -4.97 -27.70 -4.53
N THR A 393 -5.07 -26.97 -3.42
CA THR A 393 -3.91 -26.23 -2.88
C THR A 393 -2.83 -27.11 -2.27
N ASP A 394 -3.14 -28.39 -1.95
CA ASP A 394 -2.15 -29.34 -1.45
C ASP A 394 -1.19 -29.79 -2.56
N GLU A 395 -1.58 -29.63 -3.84
CA GLU A 395 -0.72 -29.90 -5.00
C GLU A 395 0.21 -28.70 -5.35
N PHE A 396 0.05 -27.56 -4.70
CA PHE A 396 0.87 -26.39 -4.99
C PHE A 396 2.29 -26.54 -4.46
N ALA A 397 3.26 -26.06 -5.26
CA ALA A 397 4.66 -26.11 -4.88
C ALA A 397 4.95 -25.23 -3.67
N GLN A 398 5.57 -25.80 -2.65
CA GLN A 398 6.12 -25.03 -1.53
C GLN A 398 7.38 -24.30 -1.98
N PRO A 399 7.58 -23.03 -1.59
CA PRO A 399 8.82 -22.33 -1.88
C PRO A 399 9.99 -22.94 -1.09
N GLU A 400 11.14 -22.98 -1.73
CA GLU A 400 12.41 -23.38 -1.11
C GLU A 400 13.34 -22.17 -1.11
N LEU A 401 13.89 -21.82 0.08
CA LEU A 401 14.90 -20.78 0.20
C LEU A 401 16.23 -21.29 -0.34
N ILE A 402 16.77 -20.60 -1.33
CA ILE A 402 18.08 -20.91 -1.91
C ILE A 402 19.04 -19.74 -1.72
N HIS A 403 20.33 -20.05 -1.52
CA HIS A 403 21.39 -19.05 -1.45
C HIS A 403 22.38 -19.28 -2.60
N TYR A 404 22.80 -18.20 -3.23
CA TYR A 404 23.84 -18.24 -4.26
C TYR A 404 24.77 -17.04 -4.11
N PRO A 405 26.07 -17.19 -4.44
CA PRO A 405 27.00 -16.08 -4.41
C PRO A 405 26.59 -14.99 -5.39
N THR A 406 26.72 -13.74 -4.96
CA THR A 406 26.55 -12.55 -5.81
C THR A 406 27.88 -11.82 -5.91
N PHE A 407 27.96 -10.76 -6.72
CA PHE A 407 29.13 -9.92 -6.91
C PHE A 407 29.36 -8.93 -5.78
#